data_4d95ad03093ce699cce2e230be61dddf
#
_entry.id   4d95ad03093ce699cce2e230be61dddf
#
_cell.length_a   1.000
_cell.length_b   1.000
_cell.length_c   1.000
_cell.angle_alpha   90.00
_cell.angle_beta   90.00
_cell.angle_gamma   90.00
#
_symmetry.space_group_name_H-M   'P 1'
#
loop_
_entity.id
_entity.type
_entity.pdbx_description
1 polymer ?
#
loop_
_entity_poly.entity_id
_entity_poly.type
_entity_poly.pdbx_seq_one_letter_code
_entity_poly.pdbx_strand_id
1 'polypeptide(L)'
;MKTHNSLVIPPHAVEAGQEILARVVAPVAGVHIALLCTPDGFEISALRIRSELPTERLSAMAGSLMAMAKAVANEIGHRDCKRLTFETESGTVVFQAVNGSFPAVLCLVVDQNALLGRALWAAGEVATGYLPS
;
A
#
# COMPACT_ATOMS: atom_id res chain seq x y z
N MET A 1 -12.64 -23.49 -9.50
CA MET A 1 -12.41 -22.91 -9.06
C MET A 1 -12.10 -22.55 -8.56
N LYS A 2 -11.85 -22.45 -8.49
CA LYS A 2 -11.47 -21.85 -7.93
C LYS A 2 -10.93 -21.40 -7.32
N THR A 3 -10.67 -21.30 -7.25
CA THR A 3 -10.23 -20.81 -6.63
C THR A 3 -9.92 -20.36 -6.06
N HIS A 4 -9.78 -20.34 -6.03
CA HIS A 4 -9.22 -19.78 -5.37
C HIS A 4 -9.17 -19.32 -3.94
N ASN A 5 -8.95 -19.73 -3.04
CA ASN A 5 -9.04 -19.44 -1.62
C ASN A 5 -8.03 -18.43 -1.17
N SER A 6 -6.99 -18.28 -1.90
CA SER A 6 -6.04 -17.21 -1.68
C SER A 6 -6.70 -15.85 -1.81
N LEU A 7 -7.90 -15.82 -2.39
CA LEU A 7 -8.65 -14.59 -2.55
C LEU A 7 -9.46 -14.24 -1.31
N VAL A 8 -9.54 -15.15 -0.35
CA VAL A 8 -10.33 -14.90 0.86
C VAL A 8 -9.46 -14.15 1.87
N ILE A 9 -9.78 -12.90 2.07
CA ILE A 9 -9.10 -12.07 3.06
C ILE A 9 -10.00 -12.03 4.29
N PRO A 10 -9.46 -12.36 5.47
CA PRO A 10 -10.30 -12.38 6.68
C PRO A 10 -10.94 -11.03 6.93
N PRO A 11 -12.21 -11.00 7.37
CA PRO A 11 -12.88 -9.73 7.65
C PRO A 11 -12.14 -8.84 8.64
N HIS A 12 -11.50 -9.43 9.64
CA HIS A 12 -10.77 -8.61 10.62
C HIS A 12 -9.56 -7.91 9.98
N ALA A 13 -8.97 -8.52 8.95
CA ALA A 13 -7.86 -7.88 8.23
C ALA A 13 -8.36 -6.70 7.42
N VAL A 14 -9.53 -6.85 6.78
CA VAL A 14 -10.16 -5.76 6.01
C VAL A 14 -10.51 -4.60 6.95
N GLU A 15 -11.13 -4.91 8.08
CA GLU A 15 -11.56 -3.88 9.04
C GLU A 15 -10.37 -3.15 9.64
N ALA A 16 -9.32 -3.89 10.01
CA ALA A 16 -8.10 -3.28 10.53
C ALA A 16 -7.47 -2.37 9.48
N GLY A 17 -7.51 -2.78 8.22
CA GLY A 17 -6.99 -1.96 7.13
C GLY A 17 -7.77 -0.68 6.96
N GLN A 18 -9.10 -0.77 6.96
CA GLN A 18 -9.94 0.41 6.82
C GLN A 18 -9.73 1.37 7.99
N GLU A 19 -9.61 0.84 9.19
CA GLU A 19 -9.39 1.66 10.37
C GLU A 19 -8.07 2.43 10.29
N ILE A 20 -6.98 1.73 9.94
CA ILE A 20 -5.68 2.39 9.93
C ILE A 20 -5.58 3.40 8.79
N LEU A 21 -6.16 3.10 7.63
CA LEU A 21 -6.17 4.05 6.52
C LEU A 21 -6.95 5.30 6.89
N ALA A 22 -8.10 5.15 7.54
CA ALA A 22 -8.92 6.28 7.95
C ALA A 22 -8.24 7.11 9.02
N ARG A 23 -7.58 6.47 9.97
CA ARG A 23 -6.97 7.17 11.10
C ARG A 23 -5.65 7.83 10.73
N VAL A 24 -4.84 7.17 9.93
CA VAL A 24 -3.46 7.61 9.69
C VAL A 24 -3.32 8.33 8.35
N VAL A 25 -3.97 7.83 7.31
CA VAL A 25 -3.75 8.32 5.96
C VAL A 25 -4.75 9.40 5.54
N ALA A 26 -6.03 9.22 5.86
CA ALA A 26 -7.05 10.17 5.44
C ALA A 26 -6.76 11.62 5.87
N PRO A 27 -6.16 11.88 7.04
CA PRO A 27 -5.86 13.26 7.43
C PRO A 27 -4.74 13.91 6.62
N VAL A 28 -3.97 13.14 5.85
CA VAL A 28 -2.85 13.69 5.09
C VAL A 28 -3.37 14.41 3.86
N ALA A 29 -3.10 15.72 3.79
CA ALA A 29 -3.54 16.52 2.65
C ALA A 29 -2.87 16.06 1.37
N GLY A 30 -3.64 16.00 0.27
CA GLY A 30 -3.10 15.64 -1.03
C GLY A 30 -3.20 14.16 -1.37
N VAL A 31 -3.67 13.33 -0.46
CA VAL A 31 -3.87 11.90 -0.75
C VAL A 31 -5.11 11.74 -1.60
N HIS A 32 -4.96 11.05 -2.73
CA HIS A 32 -6.08 10.73 -3.62
C HIS A 32 -6.56 9.30 -3.42
N ILE A 33 -5.62 8.37 -3.27
CA ILE A 33 -5.90 6.95 -3.08
C ILE A 33 -4.94 6.41 -2.03
N ALA A 34 -5.47 5.59 -1.13
CA ALA A 34 -4.66 4.78 -0.24
C ALA A 34 -5.20 3.35 -0.35
N LEU A 35 -4.31 2.41 -0.58
CA LEU A 35 -4.69 1.04 -0.90
C LEU A 35 -3.79 0.08 -0.13
N LEU A 36 -4.39 -0.84 0.60
CA LEU A 36 -3.67 -1.96 1.19
C LEU A 36 -3.98 -3.20 0.36
N CYS A 37 -2.96 -3.92 -0.04
CA CYS A 37 -3.14 -5.16 -0.77
C CYS A 37 -2.19 -6.23 -0.23
N THR A 38 -2.49 -7.49 -0.56
CA THR A 38 -1.60 -8.60 -0.22
C THR A 38 -0.37 -8.54 -1.11
N PRO A 39 0.73 -9.19 -0.71
CA PRO A 39 1.93 -9.20 -1.57
C PRO A 39 1.69 -9.80 -2.94
N ASP A 40 0.71 -10.69 -3.08
CA ASP A 40 0.38 -11.27 -4.39
C ASP A 40 -0.71 -10.47 -5.11
N GLY A 41 -1.05 -9.28 -4.63
CA GLY A 41 -1.78 -8.30 -5.44
C GLY A 41 -3.28 -8.26 -5.28
N PHE A 42 -3.83 -8.75 -4.17
CA PHE A 42 -5.27 -8.69 -3.91
C PHE A 42 -5.60 -7.59 -2.92
N GLU A 43 -6.63 -6.83 -3.20
CA GLU A 43 -7.02 -5.72 -2.35
C GLU A 43 -7.48 -6.20 -0.97
N ILE A 44 -6.97 -5.55 0.09
CA ILE A 44 -7.44 -5.74 1.45
C ILE A 44 -8.43 -4.64 1.80
N SER A 45 -7.99 -3.39 1.67
CA SER A 45 -8.81 -2.22 1.99
C SER A 45 -8.37 -1.07 1.10
N ALA A 46 -9.29 -0.18 0.79
CA ALA A 46 -8.99 0.98 -0.03
C ALA A 46 -9.69 2.21 0.51
N LEU A 47 -9.03 3.36 0.36
CA LEU A 47 -9.56 4.67 0.69
C LEU A 47 -9.39 5.52 -0.56
N ARG A 48 -10.50 5.93 -1.17
CA ARG A 48 -10.50 6.80 -2.35
C ARG A 48 -11.07 8.14 -1.96
N ILE A 49 -10.23 9.14 -1.94
CA ILE A 49 -10.62 10.48 -1.49
C ILE A 49 -10.96 11.36 -2.68
N ARG A 50 -10.11 11.34 -3.71
CA ARG A 50 -10.27 12.20 -4.87
C ARG A 50 -10.12 11.42 -6.17
N SER A 51 -10.55 10.17 -6.17
CA SER A 51 -10.43 9.34 -7.35
C SER A 51 -11.55 8.30 -7.35
N GLU A 52 -12.05 7.99 -8.55
CA GLU A 52 -13.02 6.92 -8.73
C GLU A 52 -12.42 5.77 -9.52
N LEU A 53 -11.09 5.75 -9.64
CA LEU A 53 -10.42 4.69 -10.36
C LEU A 53 -10.59 3.36 -9.65
N PRO A 54 -10.80 2.26 -10.40
CA PRO A 54 -10.83 0.93 -9.80
C PRO A 54 -9.45 0.60 -9.23
N THR A 55 -9.42 -0.03 -8.06
CA THR A 55 -8.17 -0.31 -7.37
C THR A 55 -7.65 -1.72 -7.60
N GLU A 56 -8.42 -2.59 -8.27
CA GLU A 56 -7.99 -3.98 -8.50
C GLU A 56 -6.71 -4.07 -9.32
N ARG A 57 -6.65 -3.30 -10.41
CA ARG A 57 -5.46 -3.31 -11.25
C ARG A 57 -4.27 -2.69 -10.53
N LEU A 58 -4.53 -1.63 -9.77
CA LEU A 58 -3.47 -0.97 -9.00
C LEU A 58 -2.93 -1.92 -7.92
N SER A 59 -3.80 -2.72 -7.29
CA SER A 59 -3.37 -3.72 -6.31
C SER A 59 -2.44 -4.74 -6.93
N ALA A 60 -2.79 -5.24 -8.11
CA ALA A 60 -1.96 -6.22 -8.81
C ALA A 60 -0.60 -5.62 -9.16
N MET A 61 -0.62 -4.37 -9.63
CA MET A 61 0.63 -3.68 -9.97
C MET A 61 1.48 -3.41 -8.74
N ALA A 62 0.86 -3.04 -7.63
CA ALA A 62 1.59 -2.76 -6.39
C ALA A 62 2.35 -4.00 -5.91
N GLY A 63 1.69 -5.15 -5.93
CA GLY A 63 2.34 -6.41 -5.57
C GLY A 63 3.51 -6.72 -6.48
N SER A 64 3.32 -6.57 -7.79
CA SER A 64 4.36 -6.85 -8.77
C SER A 64 5.55 -5.89 -8.64
N LEU A 65 5.27 -4.60 -8.46
CA LEU A 65 6.34 -3.61 -8.32
C LEU A 65 7.17 -3.86 -7.07
N MET A 66 6.51 -4.18 -5.95
CA MET A 66 7.24 -4.44 -4.72
C MET A 66 8.06 -5.72 -4.84
N ALA A 67 7.54 -6.75 -5.50
CA ALA A 67 8.29 -7.98 -5.74
C ALA A 67 9.52 -7.70 -6.59
N MET A 68 9.37 -6.86 -7.63
CA MET A 68 10.49 -6.47 -8.48
C MET A 68 11.52 -5.67 -7.70
N ALA A 69 11.07 -4.74 -6.86
CA ALA A 69 11.98 -3.94 -6.05
C ALA A 69 12.79 -4.81 -5.09
N LYS A 70 12.16 -5.83 -4.51
CA LYS A 70 12.86 -6.78 -3.65
C LYS A 70 13.87 -7.60 -4.42
N ALA A 71 13.53 -7.99 -5.65
CA ALA A 71 14.46 -8.73 -6.51
C ALA A 71 15.67 -7.87 -6.85
N VAL A 72 15.45 -6.58 -7.14
CA VAL A 72 16.57 -5.67 -7.41
C VAL A 72 17.45 -5.52 -6.17
N ALA A 73 16.83 -5.38 -4.99
CA ALA A 73 17.59 -5.26 -3.75
C ALA A 73 18.48 -6.49 -3.53
N ASN A 74 17.94 -7.67 -3.76
CA ASN A 74 18.71 -8.90 -3.62
C ASN A 74 19.85 -8.97 -4.64
N GLU A 75 19.62 -8.53 -5.86
CA GLU A 75 20.62 -8.57 -6.91
C GLU A 75 21.83 -7.72 -6.56
N ILE A 76 21.63 -6.60 -5.86
CA ILE A 76 22.74 -5.72 -5.47
C ILE A 76 23.28 -6.02 -4.07
N GLY A 77 22.91 -7.17 -3.51
CA GLY A 77 23.42 -7.60 -2.21
C GLY A 77 22.76 -6.95 -1.01
N HIS A 78 21.64 -6.26 -1.22
CA HIS A 78 20.90 -5.66 -0.12
C HIS A 78 19.82 -6.63 0.34
N ARG A 79 19.26 -6.37 1.50
CA ARG A 79 18.16 -7.16 2.02
C ARG A 79 16.86 -6.40 1.84
N ASP A 80 15.92 -7.03 1.14
CA ASP A 80 14.54 -6.55 1.10
C ASP A 80 14.42 -5.13 0.52
N CYS A 81 13.18 -4.69 0.36
CA CYS A 81 12.84 -3.33 -0.01
C CYS A 81 11.75 -2.86 0.95
N LYS A 82 12.02 -1.79 1.67
CA LYS A 82 11.03 -1.25 2.59
C LYS A 82 10.03 -0.36 1.89
N ARG A 83 10.51 0.41 0.93
CA ARG A 83 9.69 1.45 0.31
C ARG A 83 10.19 1.72 -1.09
N LEU A 84 9.25 1.91 -1.99
CA LEU A 84 9.53 2.31 -3.37
C LEU A 84 8.69 3.54 -3.66
N THR A 85 9.31 4.61 -4.12
CA THR A 85 8.57 5.81 -4.50
C THR A 85 8.94 6.20 -5.91
N PHE A 86 7.97 6.74 -6.64
CA PHE A 86 8.30 7.33 -7.93
C PHE A 86 7.45 8.58 -8.15
N GLU A 87 7.97 9.48 -8.97
CA GLU A 87 7.34 10.75 -9.26
C GLU A 87 6.69 10.72 -10.62
N THR A 88 5.51 11.33 -10.71
CA THR A 88 4.82 11.55 -11.96
C THR A 88 4.67 13.06 -12.14
N GLU A 89 4.15 13.48 -13.29
CA GLU A 89 3.91 14.90 -13.50
C GLU A 89 2.83 15.46 -12.57
N SER A 90 1.98 14.59 -12.05
CA SER A 90 0.84 15.00 -11.21
C SER A 90 1.08 14.80 -9.73
N GLY A 91 2.14 14.13 -9.34
CA GLY A 91 2.42 13.88 -7.92
C GLY A 91 3.36 12.72 -7.72
N THR A 92 3.20 12.04 -6.60
CA THR A 92 4.10 10.95 -6.19
C THR A 92 3.30 9.72 -5.82
N VAL A 93 3.87 8.56 -6.10
CA VAL A 93 3.28 7.29 -5.69
C VAL A 93 4.26 6.60 -4.74
N VAL A 94 3.75 6.16 -3.60
CA VAL A 94 4.55 5.52 -2.55
C VAL A 94 4.05 4.10 -2.37
N PHE A 95 4.95 3.13 -2.45
CA PHE A 95 4.67 1.74 -2.11
C PHE A 95 5.46 1.40 -0.86
N GLN A 96 4.78 0.97 0.17
CA GLN A 96 5.37 0.69 1.47
C GLN A 96 5.14 -0.77 1.84
N ALA A 97 6.22 -1.50 2.10
CA ALA A 97 6.12 -2.87 2.58
C ALA A 97 5.63 -2.86 4.03
N VAL A 98 4.67 -3.71 4.32
CA VAL A 98 4.14 -3.92 5.67
C VAL A 98 4.48 -5.35 6.04
N ASN A 99 5.50 -5.50 6.87
CA ASN A 99 6.04 -6.82 7.24
C ASN A 99 5.62 -7.16 8.66
N GLY A 100 4.53 -7.86 8.77
CA GLY A 100 4.04 -8.27 10.07
C GLY A 100 3.50 -9.69 9.97
N SER A 101 2.68 -10.06 10.93
CA SER A 101 2.05 -11.38 10.92
C SER A 101 1.09 -11.53 9.74
N PHE A 102 0.62 -10.41 9.19
CA PHE A 102 -0.20 -10.39 7.99
C PHE A 102 0.46 -9.44 6.99
N PRO A 103 1.39 -9.94 6.16
CA PRO A 103 2.14 -9.09 5.24
C PRO A 103 1.26 -8.39 4.24
N ALA A 104 1.60 -7.15 3.92
CA ALA A 104 0.82 -6.34 2.98
C ALA A 104 1.72 -5.35 2.27
N VAL A 105 1.15 -4.69 1.27
CA VAL A 105 1.78 -3.57 0.57
C VAL A 105 0.81 -2.41 0.62
N LEU A 106 1.29 -1.26 1.05
CA LEU A 106 0.51 -0.04 1.02
C LEU A 106 0.88 0.75 -0.23
N CYS A 107 -0.12 1.24 -0.94
CA CYS A 107 0.09 2.14 -2.08
C CYS A 107 -0.60 3.45 -1.77
N LEU A 108 0.17 4.55 -1.79
CA LEU A 108 -0.37 5.90 -1.62
C LEU A 108 -0.17 6.68 -2.90
N VAL A 109 -1.23 7.30 -3.39
CA VAL A 109 -1.17 8.20 -4.54
C VAL A 109 -1.45 9.60 -4.01
N VAL A 110 -0.45 10.48 -4.12
CA VAL A 110 -0.56 11.84 -3.60
C VAL A 110 -0.30 12.84 -4.73
N ASP A 111 -0.95 14.01 -4.64
CA ASP A 111 -0.79 15.03 -5.67
C ASP A 111 0.40 15.95 -5.35
N GLN A 112 0.60 16.94 -6.22
CA GLN A 112 1.72 17.87 -6.10
C GLN A 112 1.63 18.77 -4.86
N ASN A 113 0.45 18.93 -4.30
CA ASN A 113 0.24 19.79 -3.14
C ASN A 113 0.52 19.08 -1.83
N ALA A 114 0.70 17.76 -1.87
CA ALA A 114 1.00 16.98 -0.68
C ALA A 114 2.40 17.29 -0.19
N LEU A 115 2.56 17.33 1.12
CA LEU A 115 3.89 17.37 1.73
C LEU A 115 4.40 15.94 1.76
N LEU A 116 5.42 15.66 0.94
CA LEU A 116 5.91 14.29 0.79
C LEU A 116 6.33 13.69 2.13
N GLY A 117 6.97 14.48 2.99
CA GLY A 117 7.38 13.98 4.30
C GLY A 117 6.23 13.46 5.14
N ARG A 118 5.05 14.10 5.02
CA ARG A 118 3.88 13.64 5.75
C ARG A 118 3.34 12.34 5.18
N ALA A 119 3.36 12.22 3.84
CA ALA A 119 2.92 10.98 3.20
C ALA A 119 3.85 9.83 3.57
N LEU A 120 5.16 10.07 3.58
CA LEU A 120 6.14 9.05 3.96
C LEU A 120 6.00 8.66 5.43
N TRP A 121 5.75 9.65 6.30
CA TRP A 121 5.50 9.38 7.71
C TRP A 121 4.27 8.50 7.88
N ALA A 122 3.18 8.83 7.18
CA ALA A 122 1.94 8.05 7.27
C ALA A 122 2.18 6.62 6.77
N ALA A 123 2.94 6.46 5.69
CA ALA A 123 3.27 5.13 5.17
C ALA A 123 4.02 4.30 6.23
N GLY A 124 4.97 4.92 6.92
CA GLY A 124 5.71 4.26 8.00
C GLY A 124 4.80 3.88 9.17
N GLU A 125 3.84 4.74 9.50
CA GLU A 125 2.88 4.45 10.58
C GLU A 125 1.98 3.27 10.22
N VAL A 126 1.56 3.18 8.97
CA VAL A 126 0.79 2.02 8.52
C VAL A 126 1.64 0.76 8.59
N ALA A 127 2.92 0.86 8.20
CA ALA A 127 3.81 -0.30 8.19
C ALA A 127 3.98 -0.91 9.58
N THR A 128 3.99 -0.08 10.62
CA THR A 128 4.16 -0.58 11.99
C THR A 128 2.83 -0.77 12.71
N GLY A 129 1.78 -0.10 12.28
CA GLY A 129 0.50 -0.10 12.97
C GLY A 129 -0.54 -1.05 12.41
N TYR A 130 -0.34 -1.60 11.22
CA TYR A 130 -1.29 -2.54 10.64
C TYR A 130 -1.03 -3.92 11.22
N LEU A 131 -1.77 -4.25 12.24
CA LEU A 131 -1.59 -5.50 13.00
C LEU A 131 -2.96 -6.19 13.15
N PRO A 132 -3.49 -6.76 12.08
CA PRO A 132 -4.76 -7.48 12.18
C PRO A 132 -4.54 -8.76 12.99
N SER A 133 -5.43 -9.03 13.92
CA SER A 133 -5.28 -10.19 14.80
C SER A 133 -6.47 -11.12 14.72
#